data_aaa5dd425f1a4176dc4e68d2b055e1eb
#
_entry.id   aaa5dd425f1a4176dc4e68d2b055e1eb
#
_cell.length_a   1.000
_cell.length_b   1.000
_cell.length_c   1.000
_cell.angle_alpha   90.00
_cell.angle_beta   90.00
_cell.angle_gamma   90.00
#
_symmetry.space_group_name_H-M   'P 1'
#
loop_
_entity.id
_entity.type
_entity.pdbx_description
1 polymer ?
#
loop_
_entity_poly.entity_id
_entity_poly.type
_entity_poly.pdbx_seq_one_letter_code
_entity_poly.pdbx_strand_id
1 'polypeptide(L)'
;MNNKIQTTKAPAAIGPYSQAVVVGELIFTSGQISLNPETGVLEGGSITQQTHRVCKNLDAVLTAAGGSLRSVLKTVCYLTDMADFAAFNEAYAEYFTEKPARSCVAVKALPKGALVEIEVIAEKERSS
;
A
#
# COMPACT_ATOMS: atom_id res chain seq x y z
N MET A 1 12.25 2.63 -20.64
CA MET A 1 11.12 1.68 -20.62
C MET A 1 10.68 1.43 -19.19
N ASN A 2 9.38 1.32 -18.95
CA ASN A 2 8.88 0.97 -17.64
C ASN A 2 8.62 -0.53 -17.54
N ASN A 3 8.65 -1.04 -16.32
CA ASN A 3 8.32 -2.43 -16.03
C ASN A 3 7.07 -2.47 -15.17
N LYS A 4 6.14 -3.32 -15.56
CA LYS A 4 4.93 -3.60 -14.79
C LYS A 4 5.20 -4.74 -13.83
N ILE A 5 4.79 -4.59 -12.59
CA ILE A 5 5.04 -5.56 -11.54
C ILE A 5 3.81 -6.41 -11.29
N GLN A 6 4.04 -7.70 -11.11
CA GLN A 6 3.00 -8.65 -10.76
C GLN A 6 3.57 -9.65 -9.76
N THR A 7 2.87 -9.86 -8.66
CA THR A 7 3.23 -10.87 -7.66
C THR A 7 1.98 -11.51 -7.09
N THR A 8 2.07 -12.81 -6.81
CA THR A 8 0.98 -13.54 -6.16
C THR A 8 0.95 -13.34 -4.65
N LYS A 9 1.96 -12.68 -4.10
CA LYS A 9 2.05 -12.39 -2.66
C LYS A 9 1.27 -11.14 -2.25
N ALA A 10 0.70 -10.43 -3.23
CA ALA A 10 -0.21 -9.33 -3.03
C ALA A 10 -1.48 -9.58 -3.83
N PRO A 11 -2.60 -8.90 -3.51
CA PRO A 11 -3.84 -9.09 -4.26
C PRO A 11 -3.65 -8.83 -5.75
N ALA A 12 -4.21 -9.71 -6.58
CA ALA A 12 -4.13 -9.58 -8.04
C ALA A 12 -4.78 -8.28 -8.50
N ALA A 13 -4.19 -7.66 -9.52
CA ALA A 13 -4.81 -6.51 -10.17
C ALA A 13 -5.96 -7.01 -11.04
N ILE A 14 -7.18 -6.69 -10.65
CA ILE A 14 -8.38 -7.06 -11.39
C ILE A 14 -8.88 -5.80 -12.09
N GLY A 15 -8.63 -5.71 -13.40
CA GLY A 15 -9.01 -4.55 -14.17
C GLY A 15 -7.82 -4.00 -14.97
N PRO A 16 -7.99 -2.82 -15.58
CA PRO A 16 -6.98 -2.26 -16.48
C PRO A 16 -5.89 -1.49 -15.73
N TYR A 17 -5.18 -2.18 -14.80
CA TYR A 17 -4.08 -1.57 -14.05
C TYR A 17 -3.07 -2.63 -13.62
N SER A 18 -1.89 -2.20 -13.19
CA SER A 18 -0.85 -3.06 -12.65
C SER A 18 -0.71 -2.83 -11.16
N GLN A 19 -0.17 -3.79 -10.44
CA GLN A 19 0.11 -3.63 -9.00
C GLN A 19 1.13 -2.51 -8.76
N ALA A 20 2.12 -2.41 -9.63
CA ALA A 20 3.09 -1.33 -9.62
C ALA A 20 3.74 -1.16 -10.98
N VAL A 21 4.37 -0.01 -11.18
CA VAL A 21 5.15 0.30 -12.37
C VAL A 21 6.50 0.82 -11.92
N VAL A 22 7.57 0.33 -12.53
CA VAL A 22 8.95 0.76 -12.24
C VAL A 22 9.48 1.57 -13.41
N VAL A 23 9.99 2.76 -13.13
CA VAL A 23 10.62 3.64 -14.12
C VAL A 23 11.97 4.07 -13.56
N GLY A 24 13.06 3.62 -14.18
CA GLY A 24 14.40 3.89 -13.64
C GLY A 24 14.53 3.33 -12.24
N GLU A 25 14.83 4.18 -11.28
CA GLU A 25 14.97 3.80 -9.89
C GLU A 25 13.68 3.98 -9.08
N LEU A 26 12.59 4.48 -9.72
CA LEU A 26 11.35 4.79 -9.01
C LEU A 26 10.31 3.70 -9.20
N ILE A 27 9.58 3.45 -8.12
CA ILE A 27 8.49 2.48 -8.05
C ILE A 27 7.21 3.24 -7.71
N PHE A 28 6.18 3.05 -8.53
CA PHE A 28 4.86 3.64 -8.31
C PHE A 28 3.87 2.52 -8.09
N THR A 29 3.25 2.44 -6.91
CA THR A 29 2.27 1.37 -6.67
C THR A 29 0.86 1.87 -6.92
N SER A 30 0.00 0.95 -7.30
CA SER A 30 -1.45 1.16 -7.19
C SER A 30 -1.85 1.19 -5.72
N GLY A 31 -3.02 1.74 -5.43
CA GLY A 31 -3.56 1.72 -4.08
C GLY A 31 -3.87 0.30 -3.64
N GLN A 32 -3.54 -0.02 -2.40
CA GLN A 32 -3.84 -1.31 -1.80
C GLN A 32 -4.89 -1.15 -0.71
N ILE A 33 -5.91 -2.00 -0.75
CA ILE A 33 -6.86 -2.17 0.34
C ILE A 33 -6.58 -3.51 1.02
N SER A 34 -7.27 -3.82 2.11
CA SER A 34 -6.93 -4.97 2.95
C SER A 34 -7.45 -6.30 2.40
N LEU A 35 -7.16 -6.61 1.14
CA LEU A 35 -7.52 -7.88 0.54
C LEU A 35 -6.53 -8.96 0.91
N ASN A 36 -7.04 -10.17 1.18
CA ASN A 36 -6.21 -11.35 1.32
C ASN A 36 -5.67 -11.71 -0.07
N PRO A 37 -4.35 -11.88 -0.25
CA PRO A 37 -3.77 -12.16 -1.57
C PRO A 37 -4.23 -13.49 -2.18
N GLU A 38 -4.56 -14.48 -1.34
CA GLU A 38 -4.97 -15.80 -1.82
C GLU A 38 -6.45 -15.87 -2.18
N THR A 39 -7.30 -15.22 -1.39
CA THR A 39 -8.75 -15.33 -1.55
C THR A 39 -9.39 -14.14 -2.26
N GLY A 40 -8.74 -12.98 -2.25
CA GLY A 40 -9.30 -11.73 -2.76
C GLY A 40 -10.39 -11.15 -1.88
N VAL A 41 -10.56 -11.66 -0.66
CA VAL A 41 -11.59 -11.21 0.28
C VAL A 41 -11.03 -10.15 1.20
N LEU A 42 -11.82 -9.13 1.51
CA LEU A 42 -11.44 -8.08 2.45
C LEU A 42 -11.26 -8.68 3.84
N GLU A 43 -10.10 -8.38 4.46
CA GLU A 43 -9.77 -8.84 5.80
C GLU A 43 -9.83 -7.71 6.81
N GLY A 44 -10.23 -8.07 8.02
CA GLY A 44 -10.17 -7.15 9.15
C GLY A 44 -11.44 -6.35 9.33
N GLY A 45 -11.93 -6.33 10.57
CA GLY A 45 -13.14 -5.58 10.96
C GLY A 45 -12.83 -4.22 11.56
N SER A 46 -11.55 -3.86 11.75
CA SER A 46 -11.15 -2.59 12.34
C SER A 46 -10.14 -1.89 11.46
N ILE A 47 -9.99 -0.59 11.68
CA ILE A 47 -8.99 0.20 10.96
C ILE A 47 -7.58 -0.33 11.24
N THR A 48 -7.28 -0.74 12.47
CA THR A 48 -5.98 -1.29 12.83
C THR A 48 -5.67 -2.55 12.04
N GLN A 49 -6.60 -3.51 12.03
CA GLN A 49 -6.43 -4.76 11.30
C GLN A 49 -6.28 -4.53 9.80
N GLN A 50 -7.10 -3.66 9.23
CA GLN A 50 -7.02 -3.37 7.80
C GLN A 50 -5.71 -2.67 7.43
N THR A 51 -5.23 -1.76 8.27
CA THR A 51 -3.96 -1.08 8.01
C THR A 51 -2.80 -2.07 8.00
N HIS A 52 -2.77 -3.02 8.93
CA HIS A 52 -1.74 -4.07 8.93
C HIS A 52 -1.76 -4.87 7.62
N ARG A 53 -2.94 -5.29 7.15
CA ARG A 53 -3.03 -6.07 5.91
C ARG A 53 -2.59 -5.24 4.69
N VAL A 54 -3.01 -4.00 4.62
CA VAL A 54 -2.61 -3.08 3.54
C VAL A 54 -1.10 -2.95 3.47
N CYS A 55 -0.46 -2.73 4.62
CA CYS A 55 1.00 -2.57 4.67
C CYS A 55 1.73 -3.83 4.26
N LYS A 56 1.23 -5.01 4.63
CA LYS A 56 1.80 -6.28 4.18
C LYS A 56 1.65 -6.45 2.67
N ASN A 57 0.52 -6.04 2.11
CA ASN A 57 0.32 -6.09 0.66
C ASN A 57 1.30 -5.16 -0.06
N LEU A 58 1.49 -3.95 0.45
CA LEU A 58 2.46 -3.01 -0.10
C LEU A 58 3.90 -3.55 -0.01
N ASP A 59 4.25 -4.16 1.12
CA ASP A 59 5.57 -4.77 1.29
C ASP A 59 5.82 -5.83 0.21
N ALA A 60 4.83 -6.67 -0.07
CA ALA A 60 4.95 -7.70 -1.09
C ALA A 60 5.14 -7.10 -2.50
N VAL A 61 4.38 -6.07 -2.83
CA VAL A 61 4.51 -5.38 -4.13
C VAL A 61 5.88 -4.71 -4.26
N LEU A 62 6.31 -3.99 -3.22
CA LEU A 62 7.59 -3.29 -3.22
C LEU A 62 8.76 -4.26 -3.32
N THR A 63 8.70 -5.38 -2.59
CA THR A 63 9.74 -6.41 -2.66
C THR A 63 9.85 -6.98 -4.08
N ALA A 64 8.72 -7.26 -4.72
CA ALA A 64 8.71 -7.73 -6.11
C ALA A 64 9.31 -6.71 -7.07
N ALA A 65 9.21 -5.43 -6.75
CA ALA A 65 9.73 -4.34 -7.59
C ALA A 65 11.18 -3.97 -7.28
N GLY A 66 11.79 -4.58 -6.27
CA GLY A 66 13.18 -4.30 -5.89
C GLY A 66 13.34 -3.21 -4.83
N GLY A 67 12.26 -2.86 -4.16
CA GLY A 67 12.26 -1.89 -3.07
C GLY A 67 11.86 -2.52 -1.74
N SER A 68 11.51 -1.69 -0.79
CA SER A 68 11.00 -2.11 0.52
C SER A 68 10.18 -0.99 1.13
N LEU A 69 9.53 -1.29 2.27
CA LEU A 69 8.83 -0.24 3.02
C LEU A 69 9.79 0.87 3.46
N ARG A 70 11.06 0.55 3.71
CA ARG A 70 12.06 1.55 4.10
C ARG A 70 12.53 2.43 2.95
N SER A 71 12.31 2.00 1.71
CA SER A 71 12.68 2.81 0.54
C SER A 71 11.53 3.68 0.05
N VAL A 72 10.40 3.72 0.76
CA VAL A 72 9.26 4.55 0.40
C VAL A 72 9.60 6.03 0.60
N LEU A 73 9.30 6.82 -0.42
CA LEU A 73 9.54 8.27 -0.43
C LEU A 73 8.29 9.04 -0.07
N LYS A 74 7.13 8.56 -0.51
CA LYS A 74 5.86 9.22 -0.27
C LYS A 74 4.73 8.20 -0.19
N THR A 75 3.80 8.46 0.73
CA THR A 75 2.55 7.72 0.81
C THR A 75 1.38 8.66 0.61
N VAL A 76 0.31 8.15 0.01
CA VAL A 76 -0.99 8.81 0.01
C VAL A 76 -1.97 7.83 0.63
N CYS A 77 -2.63 8.26 1.70
CA CYS A 77 -3.50 7.43 2.51
C CYS A 77 -4.92 7.95 2.44
N TYR A 78 -5.86 7.06 2.18
CA TYR A 78 -7.28 7.38 2.07
C TYR A 78 -8.02 6.63 3.18
N LEU A 79 -8.77 7.37 3.98
CA LEU A 79 -9.64 6.81 5.03
C LEU A 79 -11.08 7.11 4.70
N THR A 80 -12.01 6.27 5.13
CA THR A 80 -13.44 6.57 4.96
C THR A 80 -13.98 7.42 6.11
N ASP A 81 -13.21 7.54 7.21
CA ASP A 81 -13.61 8.34 8.38
C ASP A 81 -12.36 8.83 9.10
N MET A 82 -12.21 10.14 9.25
CA MET A 82 -11.06 10.71 9.96
C MET A 82 -11.08 10.41 11.46
N ALA A 83 -12.20 9.93 12.01
CA ALA A 83 -12.22 9.44 13.38
C ALA A 83 -11.27 8.25 13.58
N ASP A 84 -10.91 7.54 12.49
CA ASP A 84 -9.97 6.42 12.52
C ASP A 84 -8.50 6.85 12.45
N PHE A 85 -8.24 8.14 12.32
CA PHE A 85 -6.88 8.64 12.03
C PHE A 85 -5.86 8.24 13.10
N ALA A 86 -6.19 8.36 14.38
CA ALA A 86 -5.26 8.04 15.46
C ALA A 86 -4.88 6.56 15.46
N ALA A 87 -5.85 5.65 15.35
CA ALA A 87 -5.60 4.22 15.29
C ALA A 87 -4.85 3.82 14.02
N PHE A 88 -5.21 4.45 12.89
CA PHE A 88 -4.47 4.27 11.64
C PHE A 88 -3.00 4.65 11.81
N ASN A 89 -2.72 5.82 12.39
CA ASN A 89 -1.34 6.29 12.59
C ASN A 89 -0.50 5.32 13.42
N GLU A 90 -1.08 4.74 14.46
CA GLU A 90 -0.35 3.77 15.30
C GLU A 90 0.08 2.55 14.51
N ALA A 91 -0.82 1.98 13.72
CA ALA A 91 -0.52 0.82 12.89
C ALA A 91 0.47 1.19 11.76
N TYR A 92 0.22 2.31 11.09
CA TYR A 92 1.07 2.82 10.01
C TYR A 92 2.52 3.01 10.47
N ALA A 93 2.73 3.55 11.67
CA ALA A 93 4.06 3.84 12.19
C ALA A 93 4.93 2.59 12.36
N GLU A 94 4.33 1.43 12.51
CA GLU A 94 5.08 0.17 12.63
C GLU A 94 5.77 -0.23 11.32
N TYR A 95 5.26 0.26 10.19
CA TYR A 95 5.74 -0.13 8.85
C TYR A 95 6.56 0.96 8.17
N PHE A 96 6.18 2.21 8.32
CA PHE A 96 6.85 3.34 7.65
C PHE A 96 7.77 4.07 8.63
N THR A 97 8.80 3.35 9.08
CA THR A 97 9.71 3.81 10.13
C THR A 97 10.64 4.94 9.69
N GLU A 98 10.83 5.11 8.37
CA GLU A 98 11.71 6.16 7.82
C GLU A 98 10.98 7.49 7.60
N LYS A 99 9.72 7.58 8.03
CA LYS A 99 8.90 8.79 7.99
C LYS A 99 8.84 9.42 6.60
N PRO A 100 8.32 8.69 5.58
CA PRO A 100 8.18 9.27 4.24
C PRO A 100 7.23 10.46 4.24
N ALA A 101 7.31 11.28 3.20
CA ALA A 101 6.33 12.33 2.99
C ALA A 101 4.93 11.69 2.87
N ARG A 102 3.90 12.38 3.37
CA ARG A 102 2.56 11.78 3.41
C ARG A 102 1.45 12.81 3.25
N SER A 103 0.41 12.41 2.52
CA SER A 103 -0.90 13.03 2.60
C SER A 103 -1.89 12.00 3.11
N CYS A 104 -2.81 12.39 3.98
CA CYS A 104 -3.86 11.51 4.46
C CYS A 104 -5.17 12.28 4.48
N VAL A 105 -6.17 11.76 3.78
CA VAL A 105 -7.46 12.43 3.62
C VAL A 105 -8.59 11.42 3.80
N ALA A 106 -9.76 11.93 4.17
CA ALA A 106 -10.98 11.12 4.17
C ALA A 106 -11.62 11.22 2.78
N VAL A 107 -12.16 10.10 2.33
CA VAL A 107 -12.92 10.02 1.08
C VAL A 107 -14.32 9.48 1.38
N LYS A 108 -15.22 9.64 0.43
CA LYS A 108 -16.61 9.22 0.61
C LYS A 108 -16.73 7.71 0.75
N ALA A 109 -15.96 6.94 -0.01
CA ALA A 109 -16.00 5.49 0.00
C ALA A 109 -14.75 4.93 -0.64
N LEU A 110 -14.44 3.68 -0.33
CA LEU A 110 -13.34 2.93 -0.93
C LEU A 110 -13.89 1.62 -1.52
N PRO A 111 -13.16 1.01 -2.48
CA PRO A 111 -13.62 -0.24 -3.07
C PRO A 111 -13.88 -1.31 -2.01
N LYS A 112 -14.91 -2.13 -2.23
CA LYS A 112 -15.31 -3.26 -1.38
C LYS A 112 -15.61 -2.89 0.07
N GLY A 113 -15.93 -1.62 0.33
CA GLY A 113 -16.22 -1.16 1.67
C GLY A 113 -14.99 -1.09 2.58
N ALA A 114 -13.80 -1.01 2.01
CA ALA A 114 -12.57 -0.89 2.78
C ALA A 114 -12.58 0.40 3.62
N LEU A 115 -11.89 0.37 4.76
CA LEU A 115 -11.75 1.53 5.64
C LEU A 115 -10.51 2.34 5.33
N VAL A 116 -9.53 1.75 4.62
CA VAL A 116 -8.25 2.38 4.32
C VAL A 116 -7.71 1.89 2.99
N GLU A 117 -7.06 2.79 2.27
CA GLU A 117 -6.30 2.49 1.06
C GLU A 117 -5.01 3.29 1.10
N ILE A 118 -3.90 2.68 0.70
CA ILE A 118 -2.60 3.37 0.67
C ILE A 118 -1.93 3.11 -0.68
N GLU A 119 -1.41 4.17 -1.29
CA GLU A 119 -0.53 4.07 -2.45
C GLU A 119 0.81 4.70 -2.10
N VAL A 120 1.89 4.24 -2.71
CA VAL A 120 3.21 4.75 -2.39
C VAL A 120 4.05 5.00 -3.64
N ILE A 121 5.03 5.90 -3.48
CA ILE A 121 6.14 6.08 -4.39
C ILE A 121 7.38 5.70 -3.60
N ALA A 122 8.19 4.82 -4.17
CA ALA A 122 9.41 4.33 -3.53
C ALA A 122 10.56 4.35 -4.53
N GLU A 123 11.74 4.10 -4.03
CA GLU A 123 12.88 3.88 -4.92
C GLU A 123 13.39 2.45 -4.73
N LYS A 124 14.05 1.94 -5.75
CA LYS A 124 14.71 0.64 -5.63
C LYS A 124 15.79 0.71 -4.57
N GLU A 125 15.94 -0.37 -3.81
CA GLU A 125 17.04 -0.48 -2.88
C GLU A 125 18.32 -0.79 -3.66
N ARG A 126 19.40 -0.14 -3.26
CA ARG A 126 20.70 -0.41 -3.85
C ARG A 126 21.30 -1.63 -3.19
N SER A 127 21.85 -2.53 -3.99
CA SER A 127 22.66 -3.59 -3.44
C SER A 127 23.92 -2.98 -2.85
N SER A 128 24.23 -3.33 -1.65
CA SER A 128 25.46 -2.90 -0.99
C SER A 128 26.61 -3.84 -1.33
#